data_89b3cca68ce9e2dc1d55b230b112859e
#
_entry.id   89b3cca68ce9e2dc1d55b230b112859e
#
_cell.length_a   1.000
_cell.length_b   1.000
_cell.length_c   1.000
_cell.angle_alpha   90.00
_cell.angle_beta   90.00
_cell.angle_gamma   90.00
#
_symmetry.space_group_name_H-M   'P 1'
#
loop_
_entity.id
_entity.type
_entity.pdbx_description
1 polymer ?
#
loop_
_entity_poly.entity_id
_entity_poly.type
_entity_poly.pdbx_seq_one_letter_code
_entity_poly.pdbx_strand_id
1 'polypeptide(L)'
;MRVVFLRAVSLVTLALVPVVVAACGADKGAGSLLGAFTNTDAGAPAGKGHVRVATAGNGAVIGGISSDEIGRQMSTRERGIAADAEYRALEYGRSGSTTAWHYPAMNHRGSIVPGHPYKKGNQYCRSYTHTINRGNSPEIVKGVACREDNGTWRGIS
;
A
#
# COMPACT_ATOMS: atom_id res chain seq x y z
N MET A 1 24.88 49.54 -32.97
CA MET A 1 24.50 49.72 -31.56
C MET A 1 24.94 48.49 -30.76
N ARG A 2 26.01 48.65 -29.93
CA ARG A 2 26.51 47.56 -29.07
C ARG A 2 25.89 47.74 -27.70
N VAL A 3 25.14 46.75 -27.25
CA VAL A 3 24.61 46.68 -25.87
C VAL A 3 25.55 45.88 -25.03
N VAL A 4 26.17 46.55 -24.06
CA VAL A 4 27.08 45.97 -23.07
C VAL A 4 26.24 45.45 -21.89
N PHE A 5 26.20 44.12 -21.67
CA PHE A 5 25.62 43.52 -20.45
C PHE A 5 26.64 43.47 -19.33
N LEU A 6 26.42 44.26 -18.30
CA LEU A 6 27.16 44.21 -17.05
C LEU A 6 26.82 42.87 -16.33
N ARG A 7 27.84 42.08 -16.00
CA ARG A 7 27.76 40.92 -15.10
C ARG A 7 27.81 41.44 -13.66
N ALA A 8 26.72 41.24 -12.92
CA ALA A 8 26.70 41.39 -11.47
C ALA A 8 27.27 40.12 -10.85
N VAL A 9 28.37 40.26 -10.15
CA VAL A 9 29.00 39.19 -9.35
C VAL A 9 28.31 39.22 -7.99
N SER A 10 27.53 38.17 -7.64
CA SER A 10 26.93 37.99 -6.33
C SER A 10 27.87 37.19 -5.43
N LEU A 11 28.43 37.83 -4.41
CA LEU A 11 29.21 37.20 -3.35
C LEU A 11 28.29 36.41 -2.43
N VAL A 12 28.41 35.08 -2.45
CA VAL A 12 27.76 34.15 -1.51
C VAL A 12 28.63 34.08 -0.27
N THR A 13 28.18 34.67 0.83
CA THR A 13 28.80 34.54 2.16
C THR A 13 28.41 33.17 2.75
N LEU A 14 29.46 32.35 2.94
CA LEU A 14 29.38 31.03 3.57
C LEU A 14 29.29 31.21 5.10
N ALA A 15 28.11 31.00 5.69
CA ALA A 15 27.92 30.99 7.14
C ALA A 15 28.27 29.59 7.69
N LEU A 16 29.33 29.51 8.46
CA LEU A 16 29.70 28.33 9.27
C LEU A 16 28.71 28.22 10.46
N VAL A 17 27.94 27.16 10.50
CA VAL A 17 27.12 26.77 11.65
C VAL A 17 27.92 25.76 12.48
N PRO A 18 28.24 26.03 13.78
CA PRO A 18 28.90 25.04 14.63
C PRO A 18 27.91 23.93 15.03
N VAL A 19 28.24 22.69 14.72
CA VAL A 19 27.58 21.49 15.22
C VAL A 19 27.95 21.27 16.67
N VAL A 20 27.05 21.50 17.60
CA VAL A 20 27.21 21.10 18.99
C VAL A 20 26.87 19.64 19.13
N VAL A 21 27.87 18.78 19.30
CA VAL A 21 27.71 17.38 19.67
C VAL A 21 27.46 17.32 21.17
N ALA A 22 26.22 17.14 21.58
CA ALA A 22 25.88 16.81 22.97
C ALA A 22 26.08 15.30 23.17
N ALA A 23 27.18 14.95 23.86
CA ALA A 23 27.40 13.60 24.38
C ALA A 23 26.45 13.41 25.58
N CYS A 24 25.40 12.61 25.42
CA CYS A 24 24.59 12.14 26.56
C CYS A 24 25.18 10.86 27.13
N GLY A 25 25.35 10.93 28.44
CA GLY A 25 26.00 9.96 29.28
C GLY A 25 25.34 8.58 29.33
N ALA A 26 26.18 7.63 29.68
CA ALA A 26 25.81 6.25 29.99
C ALA A 26 25.04 6.19 31.31
N ASP A 27 23.76 5.89 31.28
CA ASP A 27 23.05 5.39 32.43
C ASP A 27 22.95 3.87 32.35
N LYS A 28 23.57 3.23 33.34
CA LYS A 28 23.46 1.81 33.62
C LYS A 28 22.08 1.55 34.27
N GLY A 29 21.09 1.24 33.49
CA GLY A 29 19.81 0.73 33.94
C GLY A 29 19.52 -0.60 33.25
N ALA A 30 19.74 -1.71 33.97
CA ALA A 30 19.35 -3.03 33.55
C ALA A 30 17.82 -3.11 33.39
N GLY A 31 17.33 -3.16 32.19
CA GLY A 31 15.95 -3.39 31.83
C GLY A 31 15.92 -4.03 30.45
N SER A 32 16.11 -5.34 30.45
CA SER A 32 15.95 -6.21 29.27
C SER A 32 14.51 -6.15 28.80
N LEU A 33 14.21 -5.33 27.81
CA LEU A 33 13.00 -5.40 26.98
C LEU A 33 13.38 -5.60 25.52
N LEU A 34 14.29 -6.53 25.28
CA LEU A 34 14.33 -7.24 24.01
C LEU A 34 13.11 -8.18 24.02
N GLY A 35 11.93 -7.61 23.76
CA GLY A 35 10.79 -8.35 23.28
C GLY A 35 11.21 -9.01 21.99
N ALA A 36 11.70 -10.21 22.10
CA ALA A 36 11.90 -11.10 20.98
C ALA A 36 10.58 -11.20 20.24
N PHE A 37 10.52 -10.61 19.05
CA PHE A 37 9.52 -11.01 18.05
C PHE A 37 9.91 -12.41 17.58
N THR A 38 9.77 -13.39 18.49
CA THR A 38 9.72 -14.79 18.08
C THR A 38 8.41 -14.94 17.32
N ASN A 39 8.49 -14.93 16.00
CA ASN A 39 7.49 -15.57 15.16
C ASN A 39 7.49 -17.06 15.53
N THR A 40 6.84 -17.40 16.62
CA THR A 40 6.39 -18.77 16.86
C THR A 40 5.23 -18.98 15.90
N ASP A 41 5.57 -19.51 14.76
CA ASP A 41 4.67 -20.16 13.82
C ASP A 41 4.18 -21.45 14.52
N ALA A 42 3.32 -21.26 15.53
CA ALA A 42 2.60 -22.36 16.17
C ALA A 42 1.43 -22.66 15.25
N GLY A 43 1.52 -23.80 14.57
CA GLY A 43 0.57 -24.35 13.62
C GLY A 43 -0.88 -24.12 14.02
N ALA A 44 -1.54 -23.21 13.32
CA ALA A 44 -2.98 -23.11 13.32
C ALA A 44 -3.53 -24.18 12.37
N PRO A 45 -4.59 -24.91 12.76
CA PRO A 45 -5.20 -25.91 11.90
C PRO A 45 -5.72 -25.23 10.63
N ALA A 46 -5.62 -25.92 9.51
CA ALA A 46 -6.07 -25.51 8.19
C ALA A 46 -7.60 -25.30 8.15
N GLY A 47 -8.06 -24.21 8.74
CA GLY A 47 -9.37 -23.64 8.53
C GLY A 47 -9.29 -22.72 7.30
N LYS A 48 -10.28 -22.77 6.44
CA LYS A 48 -10.44 -22.02 5.20
C LYS A 48 -9.88 -20.60 5.34
N GLY A 49 -8.60 -20.44 4.91
CA GLY A 49 -7.78 -19.33 5.30
C GLY A 49 -8.20 -18.04 4.66
N HIS A 50 -8.71 -17.13 5.45
CA HIS A 50 -8.70 -15.72 5.11
C HIS A 50 -7.24 -15.26 5.15
N VAL A 51 -6.61 -15.18 3.99
CA VAL A 51 -5.26 -14.62 3.88
C VAL A 51 -5.34 -13.15 4.29
N ARG A 52 -4.92 -12.86 5.51
CA ARG A 52 -4.68 -11.47 5.92
C ARG A 52 -3.42 -11.02 5.21
N VAL A 53 -3.57 -10.27 4.14
CA VAL A 53 -2.45 -9.52 3.60
C VAL A 53 -2.22 -8.36 4.55
N ALA A 54 -1.21 -8.49 5.42
CA ALA A 54 -0.77 -7.38 6.25
C ALA A 54 -0.14 -6.33 5.32
N THR A 55 -0.89 -5.31 4.99
CA THR A 55 -0.36 -4.11 4.35
C THR A 55 0.25 -3.24 5.43
N ALA A 56 1.41 -2.66 5.17
CA ALA A 56 2.06 -1.71 6.07
C ALA A 56 1.24 -0.40 6.11
N GLY A 57 0.19 -0.41 6.90
CA GLY A 57 -0.77 0.69 7.05
C GLY A 57 -2.05 0.17 7.68
N ASN A 58 -2.80 1.04 8.33
CA ASN A 58 -4.01 0.69 9.09
C ASN A 58 -5.20 0.20 8.24
N GLY A 59 -4.97 -0.24 7.00
CA GLY A 59 -6.01 -0.71 6.11
C GLY A 59 -5.67 -2.03 5.44
N ALA A 60 -6.66 -2.87 5.26
CA ALA A 60 -6.56 -4.12 4.53
C ALA A 60 -7.79 -4.34 3.66
N VAL A 61 -7.61 -5.06 2.56
CA VAL A 61 -8.73 -5.64 1.81
C VAL A 61 -8.81 -7.11 2.17
N ILE A 62 -9.97 -7.53 2.69
CA ILE A 62 -10.27 -8.93 2.99
C ILE A 62 -11.16 -9.45 1.88
N GLY A 63 -10.72 -10.48 1.18
CA GLY A 63 -11.37 -10.89 -0.06
C GLY A 63 -10.78 -10.15 -1.26
N GLY A 64 -11.59 -9.76 -2.22
CA GLY A 64 -11.13 -9.10 -3.45
C GLY A 64 -10.11 -9.95 -4.19
N ILE A 65 -9.07 -9.33 -4.72
CA ILE A 65 -8.02 -10.06 -5.47
C ILE A 65 -7.35 -11.17 -4.64
N SER A 66 -7.28 -11.03 -3.32
CA SER A 66 -6.64 -12.03 -2.46
C SER A 66 -7.40 -13.36 -2.40
N SER A 67 -8.70 -13.36 -2.61
CA SER A 67 -9.56 -14.55 -2.58
C SER A 67 -9.99 -15.02 -3.97
N ASP A 68 -9.75 -14.24 -4.99
CA ASP A 68 -10.07 -14.55 -6.37
C ASP A 68 -9.15 -15.64 -6.95
N GLU A 69 -9.61 -16.36 -7.97
CA GLU A 69 -8.83 -17.40 -8.66
C GLU A 69 -7.52 -16.85 -9.20
N ILE A 70 -7.57 -15.66 -9.79
CA ILE A 70 -6.39 -14.99 -10.34
C ILE A 70 -5.40 -14.66 -9.22
N GLY A 71 -5.87 -14.16 -8.10
CA GLY A 71 -5.03 -13.85 -6.94
C GLY A 71 -4.38 -15.09 -6.32
N ARG A 72 -5.04 -16.25 -6.36
CA ARG A 72 -4.44 -17.52 -5.91
C ARG A 72 -3.25 -17.98 -6.75
N GLN A 73 -3.21 -17.58 -8.01
CA GLN A 73 -2.10 -17.87 -8.93
C GLN A 73 -0.93 -16.88 -8.79
N MET A 74 -1.11 -15.77 -8.07
CA MET A 74 -0.06 -14.79 -7.79
C MET A 74 0.87 -15.28 -6.67
N SER A 75 2.14 -14.86 -6.71
CA SER A 75 3.03 -15.00 -5.58
C SER A 75 2.49 -14.20 -4.37
N THR A 76 2.85 -14.58 -3.16
CA THR A 76 2.42 -13.87 -1.94
C THR A 76 2.79 -12.38 -1.98
N ARG A 77 3.99 -12.06 -2.48
CA ARG A 77 4.47 -10.67 -2.57
C ARG A 77 3.70 -9.88 -3.63
N GLU A 78 3.46 -10.45 -4.80
CA GLU A 78 2.69 -9.82 -5.87
C GLU A 78 1.27 -9.54 -5.42
N ARG A 79 0.61 -10.53 -4.83
CA ARG A 79 -0.74 -10.42 -4.27
C ARG A 79 -0.82 -9.32 -3.20
N GLY A 80 0.22 -9.17 -2.35
CA GLY A 80 0.30 -8.09 -1.39
C GLY A 80 0.33 -6.72 -2.04
N ILE A 81 1.11 -6.53 -3.10
CA ILE A 81 1.18 -5.27 -3.87
C ILE A 81 -0.17 -4.96 -4.53
N ALA A 82 -0.80 -5.96 -5.14
CA ALA A 82 -2.10 -5.81 -5.78
C ALA A 82 -3.21 -5.46 -4.78
N ALA A 83 -3.24 -6.13 -3.61
CA ALA A 83 -4.21 -5.86 -2.55
C ALA A 83 -4.01 -4.48 -1.91
N ASP A 84 -2.76 -4.02 -1.74
CA ASP A 84 -2.48 -2.66 -1.26
C ASP A 84 -2.99 -1.59 -2.24
N ALA A 85 -2.80 -1.81 -3.54
CA ALA A 85 -3.33 -0.93 -4.56
C ALA A 85 -4.87 -0.94 -4.59
N GLU A 86 -5.50 -2.11 -4.38
CA GLU A 86 -6.96 -2.23 -4.28
C GLU A 86 -7.49 -1.44 -3.07
N TYR A 87 -6.83 -1.56 -1.90
CA TYR A 87 -7.16 -0.76 -0.72
C TYR A 87 -7.06 0.75 -1.01
N ARG A 88 -5.95 1.21 -1.59
CA ARG A 88 -5.78 2.64 -1.93
C ARG A 88 -6.85 3.14 -2.90
N ALA A 89 -7.23 2.34 -3.87
CA ALA A 89 -8.28 2.68 -4.81
C ALA A 89 -9.64 2.83 -4.11
N LEU A 90 -9.98 1.88 -3.24
CA LEU A 90 -11.25 1.87 -2.51
C LEU A 90 -11.33 3.01 -1.48
N GLU A 91 -10.27 3.25 -0.72
CA GLU A 91 -10.26 4.23 0.37
C GLU A 91 -10.10 5.67 -0.14
N TYR A 92 -9.13 5.89 -1.03
CA TYR A 92 -8.73 7.25 -1.44
C TYR A 92 -9.01 7.56 -2.90
N GLY A 93 -9.27 6.56 -3.74
CA GLY A 93 -9.46 6.75 -5.17
C GLY A 93 -10.73 7.52 -5.50
N ARG A 94 -10.64 8.47 -6.43
CA ARG A 94 -11.83 9.09 -7.00
C ARG A 94 -12.57 8.06 -7.86
N SER A 95 -13.89 8.11 -7.90
CA SER A 95 -14.69 7.24 -8.77
C SER A 95 -14.26 7.39 -10.24
N GLY A 96 -14.01 6.26 -10.87
CA GLY A 96 -13.51 6.22 -12.26
C GLY A 96 -12.01 6.48 -12.43
N SER A 97 -11.27 6.88 -11.37
CA SER A 97 -9.82 7.08 -11.47
C SER A 97 -9.06 5.76 -11.36
N THR A 98 -7.93 5.67 -12.05
CA THR A 98 -7.09 4.48 -12.06
C THR A 98 -6.03 4.53 -10.94
N THR A 99 -5.96 3.49 -10.12
CA THR A 99 -4.84 3.20 -9.22
C THR A 99 -4.02 2.06 -9.79
N ALA A 100 -2.79 2.33 -10.21
CA ALA A 100 -1.92 1.32 -10.82
C ALA A 100 -0.99 0.65 -9.79
N TRP A 101 -0.55 -0.58 -10.11
CA TRP A 101 0.50 -1.28 -9.40
C TRP A 101 1.43 -2.02 -10.38
N HIS A 102 2.63 -2.34 -9.91
CA HIS A 102 3.63 -3.07 -10.69
C HIS A 102 4.42 -4.01 -9.79
N TYR A 103 4.64 -5.24 -10.28
CA TYR A 103 5.51 -6.24 -9.67
C TYR A 103 6.72 -6.48 -10.58
N PRO A 104 7.87 -5.83 -10.31
CA PRO A 104 9.02 -5.82 -11.23
C PRO A 104 9.63 -7.19 -11.47
N ALA A 105 9.62 -8.07 -10.46
CA ALA A 105 10.28 -9.39 -10.54
C ALA A 105 9.76 -10.27 -11.68
N MET A 106 8.51 -10.08 -12.10
CA MET A 106 7.88 -10.81 -13.21
C MET A 106 7.31 -9.88 -14.28
N ASN A 107 7.59 -8.58 -14.19
CA ASN A 107 7.01 -7.55 -15.05
C ASN A 107 5.48 -7.59 -15.11
N HIS A 108 4.84 -8.08 -14.05
CA HIS A 108 3.38 -8.05 -13.93
C HIS A 108 2.91 -6.69 -13.47
N ARG A 109 1.77 -6.26 -13.96
CA ARG A 109 1.18 -4.97 -13.63
C ARG A 109 -0.33 -5.06 -13.60
N GLY A 110 -0.97 -4.12 -12.92
CA GLY A 110 -2.41 -4.02 -12.94
C GLY A 110 -2.90 -2.64 -12.56
N SER A 111 -4.21 -2.50 -12.60
CA SER A 111 -4.87 -1.26 -12.27
C SER A 111 -6.25 -1.51 -11.68
N ILE A 112 -6.63 -0.68 -10.74
CA ILE A 112 -7.93 -0.73 -10.11
C ILE A 112 -8.68 0.57 -10.40
N VAL A 113 -9.95 0.43 -10.80
CA VAL A 113 -10.87 1.55 -11.01
C VAL A 113 -12.06 1.39 -10.06
N PRO A 114 -12.16 2.21 -9.01
CA PRO A 114 -13.30 2.16 -8.08
C PRO A 114 -14.51 2.89 -8.65
N GLY A 115 -15.70 2.35 -8.37
CA GLY A 115 -16.98 2.98 -8.65
C GLY A 115 -17.35 4.08 -7.64
N HIS A 116 -18.56 4.62 -7.76
CA HIS A 116 -19.09 5.57 -6.79
C HIS A 116 -19.35 4.88 -5.45
N PRO A 117 -19.06 5.54 -4.31
CA PRO A 117 -19.43 5.02 -3.00
C PRO A 117 -20.95 5.08 -2.84
N TYR A 118 -21.50 4.05 -2.22
CA TYR A 118 -22.92 3.99 -1.87
C TYR A 118 -23.11 3.31 -0.50
N LYS A 119 -24.28 3.51 0.12
CA LYS A 119 -24.60 2.85 1.38
C LYS A 119 -25.35 1.55 1.13
N LYS A 120 -24.96 0.49 1.87
CA LYS A 120 -25.67 -0.77 1.99
C LYS A 120 -25.88 -1.03 3.49
N GLY A 121 -27.07 -0.79 3.99
CA GLY A 121 -27.29 -0.71 5.43
C GLY A 121 -26.47 0.42 6.05
N ASN A 122 -25.67 0.11 7.08
CA ASN A 122 -24.81 1.07 7.76
C ASN A 122 -23.41 1.15 7.17
N GLN A 123 -23.07 0.34 6.18
CA GLN A 123 -21.72 0.30 5.58
C GLN A 123 -21.63 1.14 4.30
N TYR A 124 -20.47 1.74 4.09
CA TYR A 124 -20.11 2.30 2.79
C TYR A 124 -19.51 1.21 1.91
N CYS A 125 -20.05 1.06 0.71
CA CYS A 125 -19.61 0.07 -0.27
C CYS A 125 -19.19 0.73 -1.56
N ARG A 126 -18.31 0.08 -2.32
CA ARG A 126 -17.89 0.51 -3.66
C ARG A 126 -17.76 -0.72 -4.57
N SER A 127 -18.25 -0.60 -5.78
CA SER A 127 -17.83 -1.51 -6.85
C SER A 127 -16.42 -1.17 -7.31
N TYR A 128 -15.72 -2.14 -7.90
CA TYR A 128 -14.42 -1.91 -8.51
C TYR A 128 -14.19 -2.86 -9.67
N THR A 129 -13.31 -2.44 -10.57
CA THR A 129 -12.76 -3.28 -11.62
C THR A 129 -11.24 -3.34 -11.43
N HIS A 130 -10.68 -4.54 -11.28
CA HIS A 130 -9.26 -4.79 -11.18
C HIS A 130 -8.78 -5.48 -12.46
N THR A 131 -7.95 -4.81 -13.23
CA THR A 131 -7.32 -5.35 -14.44
C THR A 131 -5.91 -5.79 -14.12
N ILE A 132 -5.54 -7.02 -14.48
CA ILE A 132 -4.26 -7.64 -14.19
C ILE A 132 -3.62 -8.08 -15.50
N ASN A 133 -2.38 -7.67 -15.73
CA ASN A 133 -1.60 -8.01 -16.92
C ASN A 133 -0.39 -8.87 -16.49
N ARG A 134 -0.51 -10.19 -16.69
CA ARG A 134 0.52 -11.20 -16.40
C ARG A 134 0.98 -11.98 -17.61
N GLY A 135 0.43 -11.69 -18.78
CA GLY A 135 0.70 -12.38 -20.04
C GLY A 135 0.19 -11.60 -21.23
N ASN A 136 -0.20 -12.32 -22.28
CA ASN A 136 -0.62 -11.72 -23.54
C ASN A 136 -2.00 -11.05 -23.49
N SER A 137 -2.85 -11.44 -22.54
CA SER A 137 -4.21 -10.93 -22.41
C SER A 137 -4.44 -10.42 -21.00
N PRO A 138 -5.13 -9.27 -20.82
CA PRO A 138 -5.50 -8.79 -19.50
C PRO A 138 -6.57 -9.69 -18.88
N GLU A 139 -6.42 -9.96 -17.60
CA GLU A 139 -7.43 -10.62 -16.76
C GLU A 139 -8.20 -9.56 -15.98
N ILE A 140 -9.52 -9.70 -15.87
CA ILE A 140 -10.37 -8.69 -15.28
C ILE A 140 -11.20 -9.29 -14.15
N VAL A 141 -11.03 -8.74 -12.95
CA VAL A 141 -11.86 -9.04 -11.77
C VAL A 141 -12.80 -7.86 -11.52
N LYS A 142 -14.07 -8.13 -11.36
CA LYS A 142 -15.07 -7.15 -10.93
C LYS A 142 -15.63 -7.58 -9.59
N GLY A 143 -15.73 -6.64 -8.66
CA GLY A 143 -16.21 -6.92 -7.32
C GLY A 143 -16.92 -5.73 -6.69
N VAL A 144 -17.44 -5.98 -5.52
CA VAL A 144 -17.95 -4.99 -4.59
C VAL A 144 -17.25 -5.21 -3.26
N ALA A 145 -16.79 -4.15 -2.63
CA ALA A 145 -16.28 -4.20 -1.27
C ALA A 145 -17.01 -3.18 -0.38
N CYS A 146 -17.22 -3.55 0.88
CA CYS A 146 -17.79 -2.69 1.89
C CYS A 146 -16.77 -2.40 2.98
N ARG A 147 -16.77 -1.16 3.47
CA ARG A 147 -15.86 -0.70 4.52
C ARG A 147 -16.39 -1.12 5.88
N GLU A 148 -15.54 -1.75 6.67
CA GLU A 148 -15.83 -2.16 8.04
C GLU A 148 -15.42 -1.05 9.04
N ASP A 149 -15.93 -1.13 10.27
CA ASP A 149 -15.69 -0.14 11.33
C ASP A 149 -14.20 -0.02 11.69
N ASN A 150 -13.44 -1.10 11.53
CA ASN A 150 -11.98 -1.12 11.76
C ASN A 150 -11.17 -0.54 10.59
N GLY A 151 -11.81 0.01 9.58
CA GLY A 151 -11.18 0.60 8.40
C GLY A 151 -10.76 -0.38 7.32
N THR A 152 -11.02 -1.67 7.47
CA THR A 152 -10.78 -2.66 6.41
C THR A 152 -11.89 -2.63 5.36
N TRP A 153 -11.55 -3.05 4.15
CA TRP A 153 -12.54 -3.28 3.10
C TRP A 153 -12.76 -4.79 2.95
N ARG A 154 -14.00 -5.21 2.97
CA ARG A 154 -14.38 -6.61 2.78
C ARG A 154 -15.08 -6.79 1.43
N GLY A 155 -14.54 -7.64 0.58
CA GLY A 155 -15.20 -8.09 -0.65
C GLY A 155 -16.49 -8.83 -0.30
N ILE A 156 -17.56 -8.49 -1.01
CA ILE A 156 -18.87 -9.17 -0.93
C ILE A 156 -19.20 -9.73 -2.31
N SER A 157 -19.63 -10.98 -2.34
CA SER A 157 -20.16 -11.71 -3.51
C SER A 157 -21.65 -11.59 -3.59
#